data_701b617702262472f41c4837304bdcab
#
_entry.id   701b617702262472f41c4837304bdcab
#
_cell.length_a   1.000
_cell.length_b   1.000
_cell.length_c   1.000
_cell.angle_alpha   90.00
_cell.angle_beta   90.00
_cell.angle_gamma   90.00
#
_symmetry.space_group_name_H-M   'P 1'
#
loop_
_entity.id
_entity.type
_entity.pdbx_description
1 polymer ?
#
loop_
_entity_poly.entity_id
_entity_poly.type
_entity_poly.pdbx_seq_one_letter_code
_entity_poly.pdbx_strand_id
1 'polypeptide(L)'
;MSKLLNIPPCPYGPEDDMFHDYSDDVWETETTWYSFNVPERNLGGWLYGFIRPNLEVCTAAVFLYDELGFAPWEVPFYEHQVVQPIKDERDLRDFQYPTGYSIRMIDPLMRYKLYYQKDDVLTVDLDWQGIMEPHPFGAGKPPFDKASHFDQMGHVTGELV
;
A
#
# COMPACT_ATOMS: atom_id res chain seq x y z
N MET A 1 -33.09 -9.74 -17.21
CA MET A 1 -33.03 -9.43 -15.76
C MET A 1 -31.62 -9.73 -15.27
N SER A 2 -30.82 -8.71 -15.04
CA SER A 2 -29.50 -8.86 -14.43
C SER A 2 -29.72 -9.39 -13.00
N LYS A 3 -29.12 -10.56 -12.68
CA LYS A 3 -28.98 -10.97 -11.29
C LYS A 3 -28.07 -9.94 -10.65
N LEU A 4 -28.62 -9.07 -9.84
CA LEU A 4 -27.84 -8.24 -8.95
C LEU A 4 -26.94 -9.18 -8.15
N LEU A 5 -25.63 -9.03 -8.30
CA LEU A 5 -24.66 -9.76 -7.51
C LEU A 5 -24.98 -9.42 -6.04
N ASN A 6 -25.26 -10.45 -5.26
CA ASN A 6 -25.48 -10.30 -3.83
C ASN A 6 -24.10 -10.13 -3.19
N ILE A 7 -23.60 -8.89 -3.25
CA ILE A 7 -22.30 -8.54 -2.65
C ILE A 7 -22.54 -8.46 -1.15
N PRO A 8 -21.83 -9.26 -0.34
CA PRO A 8 -21.95 -9.14 1.11
C PRO A 8 -21.48 -7.75 1.55
N PRO A 9 -22.02 -7.24 2.66
CA PRO A 9 -21.56 -5.97 3.21
C PRO A 9 -20.07 -6.05 3.53
N CYS A 10 -19.37 -4.90 3.46
CA CYS A 10 -17.98 -4.78 3.85
C CYS A 10 -17.80 -5.25 5.31
N PRO A 11 -16.94 -6.23 5.59
CA PRO A 11 -16.73 -6.71 6.95
C PRO A 11 -15.74 -5.86 7.73
N TYR A 12 -15.09 -4.88 7.09
CA TYR A 12 -14.02 -4.08 7.66
C TYR A 12 -14.54 -2.76 8.23
N GLY A 13 -13.96 -2.35 9.36
CA GLY A 13 -14.17 -1.08 10.02
C GLY A 13 -12.91 -0.22 10.06
N PRO A 14 -13.00 1.00 10.62
CA PRO A 14 -11.85 1.89 10.74
C PRO A 14 -10.65 1.28 11.49
N GLU A 15 -10.89 0.32 12.36
CA GLU A 15 -9.87 -0.42 13.11
C GLU A 15 -9.00 -1.30 12.22
N ASP A 16 -9.56 -1.83 11.13
CA ASP A 16 -8.83 -2.67 10.17
C ASP A 16 -7.88 -1.87 9.26
N ASP A 17 -7.92 -0.54 9.34
CA ASP A 17 -7.06 0.37 8.60
C ASP A 17 -5.88 0.88 9.45
N MET A 18 -5.70 0.32 10.62
CA MET A 18 -4.61 0.63 11.53
C MET A 18 -3.73 -0.61 11.70
N PHE A 19 -2.56 -0.43 12.28
CA PHE A 19 -1.77 -1.58 12.68
C PHE A 19 -2.49 -2.31 13.82
N HIS A 20 -2.58 -3.63 13.65
CA HIS A 20 -3.28 -4.48 14.59
C HIS A 20 -2.41 -4.79 15.82
N ASP A 21 -3.06 -5.20 16.90
CA ASP A 21 -2.37 -5.87 17.99
C ASP A 21 -1.78 -7.18 17.48
N TYR A 22 -0.47 -7.34 17.63
CA TYR A 22 0.26 -8.47 17.07
C TYR A 22 0.52 -9.56 18.10
N SER A 23 0.59 -10.79 17.60
CA SER A 23 0.91 -11.98 18.38
C SER A 23 2.41 -12.09 18.68
N ASP A 24 2.81 -13.21 19.31
CA ASP A 24 4.24 -13.51 19.53
C ASP A 24 4.93 -14.11 18.26
N ASP A 25 4.25 -14.22 17.14
CA ASP A 25 4.84 -14.75 15.89
C ASP A 25 5.81 -13.73 15.30
N VAL A 26 7.09 -14.07 15.25
CA VAL A 26 8.15 -13.22 14.70
C VAL A 26 7.97 -12.89 13.21
N TRP A 27 7.14 -13.66 12.51
CA TRP A 27 6.85 -13.46 11.10
C TRP A 27 5.55 -12.70 10.85
N GLU A 28 4.87 -12.28 11.90
CA GLU A 28 3.69 -11.44 11.73
C GLU A 28 4.05 -10.17 10.97
N THR A 29 3.19 -9.82 10.02
CA THR A 29 3.50 -8.79 9.04
C THR A 29 2.26 -7.96 8.72
N GLU A 30 2.36 -6.65 8.90
CA GLU A 30 1.40 -5.67 8.41
C GLU A 30 1.87 -5.11 7.08
N THR A 31 0.99 -5.06 6.09
CA THR A 31 1.35 -4.64 4.73
C THR A 31 0.43 -3.57 4.18
N THR A 32 1.01 -2.68 3.40
CA THR A 32 0.29 -1.70 2.60
C THR A 32 0.76 -1.75 1.15
N TRP A 33 -0.18 -1.67 0.22
CA TRP A 33 0.12 -1.65 -1.19
C TRP A 33 -0.82 -0.70 -1.92
N TYR A 34 -0.27 0.35 -2.48
CA TYR A 34 -1.00 1.28 -3.33
C TYR A 34 -0.43 1.25 -4.73
N SER A 35 -1.25 0.92 -5.72
CA SER A 35 -0.88 0.95 -7.12
C SER A 35 -1.68 2.00 -7.88
N PHE A 36 -1.09 2.56 -8.94
CA PHE A 36 -1.72 3.55 -9.78
C PHE A 36 -1.30 3.40 -11.24
N ASN A 37 -2.09 3.96 -12.14
CA ASN A 37 -1.80 4.04 -13.56
C ASN A 37 -2.02 5.46 -14.06
N VAL A 38 -1.15 5.88 -14.98
CA VAL A 38 -1.23 7.14 -15.72
C VAL A 38 -1.30 6.78 -17.20
N PRO A 39 -2.50 6.49 -17.73
CA PRO A 39 -2.66 5.96 -19.09
C PRO A 39 -2.09 6.89 -20.17
N GLU A 40 -2.18 8.20 -19.98
CA GLU A 40 -1.70 9.21 -20.91
C GLU A 40 -0.18 9.20 -21.09
N ARG A 41 0.53 8.62 -20.11
CA ARG A 41 2.00 8.49 -20.12
C ARG A 41 2.44 7.05 -20.34
N ASN A 42 1.51 6.11 -20.45
CA ASN A 42 1.77 4.68 -20.48
C ASN A 42 2.66 4.24 -19.30
N LEU A 43 2.36 4.79 -18.13
CA LEU A 43 3.15 4.65 -16.91
C LEU A 43 2.26 4.10 -15.80
N GLY A 44 2.79 3.15 -15.06
CA GLY A 44 2.24 2.67 -13.82
C GLY A 44 3.22 2.82 -12.68
N GLY A 45 2.72 2.70 -11.48
CA GLY A 45 3.58 2.68 -10.30
C GLY A 45 2.92 2.01 -9.12
N TRP A 46 3.72 1.68 -8.14
CA TRP A 46 3.24 1.22 -6.85
C TRP A 46 4.19 1.61 -5.72
N LEU A 47 3.56 1.85 -4.58
CA LEU A 47 4.20 2.11 -3.32
C LEU A 47 3.82 0.95 -2.39
N TYR A 48 4.83 0.30 -1.88
CA TYR A 48 4.67 -0.88 -1.05
C TYR A 48 5.43 -0.69 0.25
N GLY A 49 4.83 -1.18 1.31
CA GLY A 49 5.50 -1.26 2.59
C GLY A 49 4.99 -2.41 3.41
N PHE A 50 5.86 -2.95 4.26
CA PHE A 50 5.45 -3.81 5.34
C PHE A 50 6.26 -3.53 6.60
N ILE A 51 5.68 -3.85 7.72
CA ILE A 51 6.38 -3.91 9.00
C ILE A 51 6.29 -5.32 9.59
N ARG A 52 7.33 -5.71 10.31
CA ARG A 52 7.36 -6.89 11.18
C ARG A 52 7.62 -6.41 12.59
N PRO A 53 6.56 -6.20 13.37
CA PRO A 53 6.66 -5.53 14.65
C PRO A 53 7.55 -6.31 15.64
N ASN A 54 7.43 -7.62 15.70
CA ASN A 54 8.22 -8.47 16.59
C ASN A 54 9.73 -8.55 16.25
N LEU A 55 10.10 -8.11 15.05
CA LEU A 55 11.50 -7.99 14.61
C LEU A 55 11.97 -6.54 14.61
N GLU A 56 11.11 -5.58 14.91
CA GLU A 56 11.37 -4.14 14.87
C GLU A 56 11.93 -3.67 13.52
N VAL A 57 11.48 -4.29 12.42
CA VAL A 57 11.95 -3.96 11.08
C VAL A 57 10.80 -3.66 10.12
N CYS A 58 11.12 -2.88 9.11
CA CYS A 58 10.23 -2.62 7.99
C CYS A 58 10.96 -2.73 6.64
N THR A 59 10.18 -2.81 5.60
CA THR A 59 10.63 -2.75 4.21
C THR A 59 9.73 -1.77 3.48
N ALA A 60 10.30 -0.98 2.59
CA ALA A 60 9.52 -0.16 1.69
C ALA A 60 10.10 -0.15 0.29
N ALA A 61 9.22 -0.04 -0.69
CA ALA A 61 9.58 0.00 -2.10
C ALA A 61 8.72 1.02 -2.85
N VAL A 62 9.34 1.68 -3.82
CA VAL A 62 8.67 2.57 -4.78
C VAL A 62 9.11 2.18 -6.17
N PHE A 63 8.14 1.94 -7.03
CA PHE A 63 8.36 1.56 -8.42
C PHE A 63 7.58 2.44 -9.36
N LEU A 64 8.23 2.82 -10.46
CA LEU A 64 7.55 3.26 -11.67
C LEU A 64 7.90 2.28 -12.79
N TYR A 65 6.94 1.88 -13.58
CA TYR A 65 7.12 0.94 -14.68
C TYR A 65 6.34 1.39 -15.91
N ASP A 66 6.86 1.05 -17.08
CA ASP A 66 6.26 1.25 -18.40
C ASP A 66 6.17 -0.09 -19.16
N GLU A 67 5.87 -0.03 -20.44
CA GLU A 67 5.78 -1.24 -21.28
C GLU A 67 7.14 -1.84 -21.68
N LEU A 68 8.25 -1.19 -21.36
CA LEU A 68 9.59 -1.57 -21.85
C LEU A 68 10.39 -2.39 -20.85
N GLY A 69 10.12 -2.24 -19.54
CA GLY A 69 10.94 -2.84 -18.50
C GLY A 69 10.48 -4.23 -18.08
N PHE A 70 11.40 -5.22 -18.11
CA PHE A 70 11.19 -6.57 -17.56
C PHE A 70 11.97 -6.83 -16.28
N ALA A 71 12.88 -5.92 -15.91
CA ALA A 71 13.75 -6.08 -14.77
C ALA A 71 13.90 -4.74 -14.03
N PRO A 72 14.26 -4.77 -12.73
CA PRO A 72 14.36 -3.54 -11.92
C PRO A 72 15.28 -2.45 -12.49
N TRP A 73 16.30 -2.84 -13.26
CA TRP A 73 17.24 -1.91 -13.90
C TRP A 73 16.77 -1.37 -15.26
N GLU A 74 15.60 -1.81 -15.74
CA GLU A 74 15.00 -1.39 -17.01
C GLU A 74 13.79 -0.47 -16.80
N VAL A 75 13.25 -0.45 -15.58
CA VAL A 75 12.08 0.40 -15.27
C VAL A 75 12.48 1.85 -15.03
N PRO A 76 11.58 2.83 -15.26
CA PRO A 76 11.86 4.25 -15.07
C PRO A 76 12.35 4.61 -13.67
N PHE A 77 11.86 3.92 -12.63
CA PHE A 77 12.32 4.09 -11.27
C PHE A 77 12.12 2.84 -10.42
N TYR A 78 13.12 2.52 -9.63
CA TYR A 78 13.09 1.40 -8.69
C TYR A 78 13.87 1.74 -7.43
N GLU A 79 13.19 1.73 -6.30
CA GLU A 79 13.83 1.70 -4.99
C GLU A 79 13.18 0.64 -4.12
N HIS A 80 14.00 -0.21 -3.51
CA HIS A 80 13.55 -1.23 -2.58
C HIS A 80 14.56 -1.35 -1.44
N GLN A 81 14.18 -0.84 -0.28
CA GLN A 81 14.98 -0.96 0.94
C GLN A 81 14.41 -2.05 1.83
N VAL A 82 15.15 -3.13 1.95
CA VAL A 82 14.79 -4.27 2.78
C VAL A 82 15.43 -4.17 4.16
N VAL A 83 14.68 -4.64 5.18
CA VAL A 83 15.18 -4.79 6.55
C VAL A 83 15.75 -3.49 7.10
N GLN A 84 14.94 -2.46 7.13
CA GLN A 84 15.25 -1.20 7.80
C GLN A 84 14.68 -1.20 9.22
N PRO A 85 15.36 -0.59 10.21
CA PRO A 85 14.79 -0.48 11.56
C PRO A 85 13.55 0.42 11.54
N ILE A 86 12.55 0.06 12.31
CA ILE A 86 11.39 0.93 12.54
C ILE A 86 11.85 2.13 13.37
N LYS A 87 11.61 3.33 12.85
CA LYS A 87 11.94 4.60 13.50
C LYS A 87 10.70 5.38 13.89
N ASP A 88 9.59 5.08 13.27
CA ASP A 88 8.31 5.74 13.50
C ASP A 88 7.38 4.75 14.21
N GLU A 89 6.88 5.13 15.40
CA GLU A 89 5.96 4.33 16.19
C GLU A 89 4.50 4.62 15.86
N ARG A 90 4.25 5.58 14.96
CA ARG A 90 2.88 5.92 14.52
C ARG A 90 2.33 4.82 13.61
N ASP A 91 1.05 4.74 13.54
CA ASP A 91 0.33 3.84 12.65
C ASP A 91 0.00 4.49 11.29
N LEU A 92 -0.81 3.84 10.44
CA LEU A 92 -1.18 4.33 9.12
C LEU A 92 -1.90 5.69 9.12
N ARG A 93 -2.33 6.20 10.25
CA ARG A 93 -2.89 7.55 10.33
C ARG A 93 -1.86 8.62 9.97
N ASP A 94 -0.59 8.37 10.26
CA ASP A 94 0.52 9.24 9.85
C ASP A 94 1.85 8.49 10.01
N PHE A 95 2.22 7.67 9.04
CA PHE A 95 3.38 6.79 9.11
C PHE A 95 4.41 7.11 8.02
N GLN A 96 5.69 7.07 8.37
CA GLN A 96 6.79 7.24 7.43
C GLN A 96 7.79 6.10 7.52
N TYR A 97 8.05 5.45 6.39
CA TYR A 97 9.13 4.49 6.22
C TYR A 97 10.50 5.19 6.15
N PRO A 98 11.58 4.51 6.56
CA PRO A 98 12.94 5.08 6.47
C PRO A 98 13.38 5.48 5.05
N THR A 99 12.76 4.92 4.02
CA THR A 99 12.95 5.32 2.61
C THR A 99 12.48 6.74 2.31
N GLY A 100 11.67 7.33 3.18
CA GLY A 100 10.96 8.60 2.91
C GLY A 100 9.55 8.40 2.38
N TYR A 101 9.15 7.17 2.00
CA TYR A 101 7.76 6.87 1.68
C TYR A 101 6.87 7.06 2.92
N SER A 102 5.81 7.82 2.77
CA SER A 102 4.86 8.07 3.87
C SER A 102 3.41 7.88 3.43
N ILE A 103 2.62 7.46 4.40
CA ILE A 103 1.17 7.27 4.29
C ILE A 103 0.53 8.11 5.36
N ARG A 104 -0.47 8.89 5.00
CA ARG A 104 -1.34 9.57 5.95
C ARG A 104 -2.79 9.29 5.62
N MET A 105 -3.48 8.65 6.54
CA MET A 105 -4.89 8.39 6.46
C MET A 105 -5.67 9.70 6.69
N ILE A 106 -6.51 10.05 5.73
CA ILE A 106 -7.39 11.22 5.79
C ILE A 106 -8.80 10.81 6.23
N ASP A 107 -9.27 9.69 5.69
CA ASP A 107 -10.56 9.10 6.01
C ASP A 107 -10.38 7.57 6.00
N PRO A 108 -10.63 6.89 7.14
CA PRO A 108 -10.40 5.46 7.26
C PRO A 108 -11.05 4.67 6.14
N LEU A 109 -10.31 3.70 5.60
CA LEU A 109 -10.68 2.83 4.50
C LEU A 109 -10.91 3.54 3.16
N MET A 110 -11.00 4.88 3.11
CA MET A 110 -11.50 5.59 1.94
C MET A 110 -10.55 6.63 1.37
N ARG A 111 -9.65 7.21 2.17
CA ARG A 111 -8.80 8.29 1.66
C ARG A 111 -7.44 8.36 2.33
N TYR A 112 -6.41 8.40 1.48
CA TYR A 112 -5.01 8.46 1.91
C TYR A 112 -4.23 9.49 1.13
N LYS A 113 -3.28 10.14 1.81
CA LYS A 113 -2.20 10.90 1.21
C LYS A 113 -0.97 10.02 1.17
N LEU A 114 -0.40 9.85 -0.02
CA LEU A 114 0.81 9.07 -0.25
C LEU A 114 1.91 10.01 -0.72
N TYR A 115 3.04 9.97 -0.07
CA TYR A 115 4.17 10.84 -0.42
C TYR A 115 5.47 10.05 -0.42
N TYR A 116 6.31 10.36 -1.40
CA TYR A 116 7.68 9.87 -1.46
C TYR A 116 8.55 10.90 -2.16
N GLN A 117 9.79 11.04 -1.70
CA GLN A 117 10.78 11.87 -2.38
C GLN A 117 12.15 11.21 -2.34
N LYS A 118 12.81 11.18 -3.49
CA LYS A 118 14.19 10.75 -3.65
C LYS A 118 15.01 11.84 -4.28
N ASP A 119 15.71 12.60 -3.45
CA ASP A 119 16.59 13.71 -3.88
C ASP A 119 15.89 14.58 -4.97
N ASP A 120 16.59 14.84 -6.09
CA ASP A 120 16.05 15.53 -7.27
C ASP A 120 15.64 14.53 -8.39
N VAL A 121 15.45 13.24 -8.05
CA VAL A 121 15.19 12.17 -9.02
C VAL A 121 13.71 11.90 -9.20
N LEU A 122 12.98 11.82 -8.09
CA LEU A 122 11.55 11.51 -8.11
C LEU A 122 10.83 12.11 -6.90
N THR A 123 9.75 12.81 -7.17
CA THR A 123 8.73 13.13 -6.17
C THR A 123 7.41 12.49 -6.56
N VAL A 124 6.80 11.80 -5.61
CA VAL A 124 5.45 11.23 -5.71
C VAL A 124 4.60 11.90 -4.65
N ASP A 125 3.56 12.60 -5.05
CA ASP A 125 2.62 13.29 -4.16
C ASP A 125 1.20 12.98 -4.63
N LEU A 126 0.55 12.01 -4.01
CA LEU A 126 -0.72 11.45 -4.45
C LEU A 126 -1.79 11.51 -3.37
N ASP A 127 -3.00 11.89 -3.79
CA ASP A 127 -4.24 11.64 -3.08
C ASP A 127 -4.90 10.39 -3.65
N TRP A 128 -5.07 9.37 -2.83
CA TRP A 128 -5.81 8.16 -3.18
C TRP A 128 -7.20 8.22 -2.52
N GLN A 129 -8.24 7.94 -3.30
CA GLN A 129 -9.62 7.93 -2.84
C GLN A 129 -10.35 6.68 -3.32
N GLY A 130 -10.84 5.86 -2.39
CA GLY A 130 -11.66 4.69 -2.68
C GLY A 130 -12.96 5.07 -3.40
N ILE A 131 -13.33 4.29 -4.42
CA ILE A 131 -14.61 4.39 -5.13
C ILE A 131 -15.56 3.25 -4.77
N MET A 132 -15.12 2.33 -3.95
CA MET A 132 -15.88 1.23 -3.39
C MET A 132 -15.38 0.90 -1.98
N GLU A 133 -16.21 0.22 -1.22
CA GLU A 133 -15.78 -0.34 0.06
C GLU A 133 -14.71 -1.43 -0.13
N PRO A 134 -13.83 -1.65 0.85
CA PRO A 134 -12.86 -2.74 0.83
C PRO A 134 -13.54 -4.09 0.61
N HIS A 135 -12.90 -4.93 -0.20
CA HIS A 135 -13.38 -6.26 -0.52
C HIS A 135 -12.42 -7.33 0.04
N PRO A 136 -12.90 -8.30 0.83
CA PRO A 136 -12.06 -9.37 1.37
C PRO A 136 -11.35 -10.15 0.28
N PHE A 137 -10.04 -10.32 0.44
CA PHE A 137 -9.21 -11.09 -0.48
C PHE A 137 -8.61 -12.31 0.21
N GLY A 138 -8.85 -13.49 -0.35
CA GLY A 138 -8.20 -14.74 0.05
C GLY A 138 -8.51 -15.27 1.46
N ALA A 139 -9.31 -14.55 2.24
CA ALA A 139 -9.59 -14.89 3.64
C ALA A 139 -10.04 -16.35 3.82
N GLY A 140 -9.37 -17.06 4.73
CA GLY A 140 -9.69 -18.45 5.09
C GLY A 140 -9.32 -19.49 4.04
N LYS A 141 -8.50 -19.16 3.05
CA LYS A 141 -7.99 -20.10 2.03
C LYS A 141 -6.47 -20.03 1.92
N PRO A 142 -5.77 -21.18 1.80
CA PRO A 142 -4.33 -21.19 1.56
C PRO A 142 -3.97 -20.39 0.29
N PRO A 143 -2.89 -19.61 0.28
CA PRO A 143 -1.91 -19.42 1.36
C PRO A 143 -2.32 -18.38 2.43
N PHE A 144 -3.53 -17.80 2.35
CA PHE A 144 -4.00 -16.70 3.22
C PHE A 144 -4.95 -17.18 4.33
N ASP A 145 -4.89 -18.46 4.70
CA ASP A 145 -5.74 -19.04 5.75
C ASP A 145 -5.52 -18.47 7.16
N LYS A 146 -4.36 -17.82 7.36
CA LYS A 146 -3.97 -17.15 8.63
C LYS A 146 -3.81 -15.63 8.49
N ALA A 147 -4.20 -15.07 7.35
CA ALA A 147 -4.04 -13.65 7.09
C ALA A 147 -5.38 -13.02 6.68
N SER A 148 -5.56 -11.77 7.05
CA SER A 148 -6.67 -10.95 6.57
C SER A 148 -6.13 -9.93 5.58
N HIS A 149 -6.75 -9.87 4.40
CA HIS A 149 -6.42 -8.90 3.37
C HIS A 149 -7.68 -8.35 2.74
N PHE A 150 -7.62 -7.13 2.28
CA PHE A 150 -8.65 -6.58 1.40
C PHE A 150 -8.03 -5.90 0.19
N ASP A 151 -8.77 -5.91 -0.89
CA ASP A 151 -8.52 -5.12 -2.09
C ASP A 151 -9.54 -4.00 -2.22
N GLN A 152 -9.13 -2.91 -2.82
CA GLN A 152 -10.00 -1.78 -3.06
C GLN A 152 -9.59 -1.03 -4.32
N MET A 153 -10.59 -0.57 -5.08
CA MET A 153 -10.36 0.31 -6.21
C MET A 153 -10.58 1.76 -5.81
N GLY A 154 -9.75 2.64 -6.37
CA GLY A 154 -9.79 4.06 -6.08
C GLY A 154 -9.42 4.93 -7.28
N HIS A 155 -9.65 6.21 -7.12
CA HIS A 155 -9.07 7.24 -7.96
C HIS A 155 -7.80 7.78 -7.32
N VAL A 156 -6.82 8.06 -8.16
CA VAL A 156 -5.58 8.70 -7.75
C VAL A 156 -5.46 10.04 -8.47
N THR A 157 -5.15 11.08 -7.72
CA THR A 157 -4.83 12.42 -8.24
C THR A 157 -3.55 12.92 -7.58
N GLY A 158 -2.74 13.69 -8.30
CA GLY A 158 -1.51 14.23 -7.73
C GLY A 158 -0.43 14.48 -8.76
N GLU A 159 0.82 14.48 -8.30
CA GLU A 159 1.97 14.84 -9.11
C GLU A 159 3.06 13.77 -9.04
N LEU A 160 3.69 13.54 -10.20
CA LEU A 160 4.93 12.80 -10.37
C LEU A 160 5.94 13.72 -11.06
N VAL A 161 7.00 14.10 -10.36
CA VAL A 161 8.03 15.04 -10.84
C VAL A 161 9.40 14.39 -10.76
#